data_b6a8b660cad14d5af1f51e7057003465
#
_entry.id   b6a8b660cad14d5af1f51e7057003465
#
_cell.length_a   1.000
_cell.length_b   1.000
_cell.length_c   1.000
_cell.angle_alpha   90.00
_cell.angle_beta   90.00
_cell.angle_gamma   90.00
#
_symmetry.space_group_name_H-M   'P 1'
#
loop_
_entity.id
_entity.type
_entity.pdbx_description
1 polymer ?
#
loop_
_entity_poly.entity_id
_entity_poly.type
_entity_poly.pdbx_seq_one_letter_code
_entity_poly.pdbx_strand_id
1 'polypeptide(L)'
;MRGKKKKVIFIYEGVKAEEKLLSNLAEVFFSSMADVSILNCPAEGNIYMLWNRLKKDDFETNVVDVLKEMSMVAKERLKGERASDFSEIYLFFDYDGHNDNIPKEYLGKDILGEMLGTFNNETELGKLYISYPMVESIKEIDVLTRDYKKLYLSLDEISNYKHSFFSRTDFNKYEHIDEEHWLAACDASRKRASLLVQYNSVCTYDYFIHNLNQEELYIYQKNNYICNGNLLCILNSVPLFLLEYFQEDFWNIVTAK
;
A
#
# COMPACT_ATOMS: atom_id res chain seq x y z
N MET A 1 -15.22 -32.62 -0.32
CA MET A 1 -13.94 -32.14 -0.86
C MET A 1 -13.66 -30.79 -0.20
N ARG A 2 -12.58 -30.65 0.57
CA ARG A 2 -12.14 -29.30 1.02
C ARG A 2 -11.64 -28.57 -0.22
N GLY A 3 -12.29 -27.48 -0.59
CA GLY A 3 -11.83 -26.61 -1.67
C GLY A 3 -10.36 -26.20 -1.45
N LYS A 4 -9.61 -26.01 -2.52
CA LYS A 4 -8.23 -25.48 -2.43
C LYS A 4 -8.31 -24.09 -1.81
N LYS A 5 -7.56 -23.84 -0.72
CA LYS A 5 -7.52 -22.52 -0.09
C LYS A 5 -7.05 -21.49 -1.11
N LYS A 6 -7.72 -20.33 -1.15
CA LYS A 6 -7.29 -19.15 -1.88
C LYS A 6 -5.97 -18.67 -1.27
N LYS A 7 -4.90 -18.67 -2.06
CA LYS A 7 -3.58 -18.26 -1.61
C LYS A 7 -3.33 -16.84 -2.10
N VAL A 8 -3.10 -15.93 -1.18
CA VAL A 8 -2.84 -14.51 -1.44
C VAL A 8 -1.42 -14.19 -1.03
N ILE A 9 -0.70 -13.43 -1.83
CA ILE A 9 0.64 -12.96 -1.48
C ILE A 9 0.64 -11.44 -1.29
N PHE A 10 1.22 -11.01 -0.16
CA PHE A 10 1.55 -9.63 0.13
C PHE A 10 3.04 -9.42 -0.11
N ILE A 11 3.37 -8.57 -1.06
CA ILE A 11 4.74 -8.20 -1.44
C ILE A 11 4.97 -6.77 -0.95
N TYR A 12 6.10 -6.51 -0.29
CA TYR A 12 6.42 -5.22 0.30
C TYR A 12 7.93 -4.96 0.27
N GLU A 13 8.32 -3.70 0.45
CA GLU A 13 9.68 -3.25 0.25
C GLU A 13 10.67 -3.85 1.25
N GLY A 14 10.46 -3.63 2.55
CA GLY A 14 11.44 -3.94 3.60
C GLY A 14 11.07 -5.11 4.49
N VAL A 15 12.05 -5.62 5.24
CA VAL A 15 11.91 -6.82 6.10
C VAL A 15 11.53 -6.50 7.56
N LYS A 16 11.21 -5.25 7.90
CA LYS A 16 11.01 -4.87 9.32
C LYS A 16 9.64 -4.26 9.58
N ALA A 17 9.40 -3.03 9.11
CA ALA A 17 8.18 -2.27 9.43
C ALA A 17 6.97 -2.87 8.72
N GLU A 18 7.08 -3.04 7.42
CA GLU A 18 6.03 -3.57 6.55
C GLU A 18 5.68 -5.01 6.93
N GLU A 19 6.70 -5.84 7.20
CA GLU A 19 6.48 -7.22 7.61
C GLU A 19 5.66 -7.31 8.90
N LYS A 20 5.99 -6.50 9.90
CA LYS A 20 5.26 -6.48 11.17
C LYS A 20 3.83 -5.98 10.99
N LEU A 21 3.66 -4.91 10.21
CA LEU A 21 2.35 -4.33 9.95
C LEU A 21 1.44 -5.30 9.18
N LEU A 22 1.94 -5.86 8.08
CA LEU A 22 1.14 -6.76 7.24
C LEU A 22 0.93 -8.13 7.89
N SER A 23 1.84 -8.59 8.75
CA SER A 23 1.63 -9.78 9.57
C SER A 23 0.55 -9.57 10.62
N ASN A 24 0.53 -8.41 11.29
CA ASN A 24 -0.54 -8.05 12.22
C ASN A 24 -1.90 -7.94 11.49
N LEU A 25 -1.93 -7.26 10.33
CA LEU A 25 -3.13 -7.19 9.50
C LEU A 25 -3.65 -8.58 9.13
N ALA A 26 -2.75 -9.49 8.70
CA ALA A 26 -3.11 -10.85 8.33
C ALA A 26 -3.64 -11.64 9.53
N GLU A 27 -3.06 -11.46 10.72
CA GLU A 27 -3.53 -12.05 11.96
C GLU A 27 -4.93 -11.56 12.34
N VAL A 28 -5.15 -10.23 12.31
CA VAL A 28 -6.42 -9.64 12.74
C VAL A 28 -7.57 -10.01 11.80
N PHE A 29 -7.36 -9.93 10.48
CA PHE A 29 -8.48 -10.05 9.53
C PHE A 29 -8.56 -11.39 8.79
N PHE A 30 -7.46 -12.11 8.62
CA PHE A 30 -7.43 -13.31 7.79
C PHE A 30 -7.27 -14.62 8.57
N SER A 31 -6.87 -14.57 9.85
CA SER A 31 -6.63 -15.78 10.66
C SER A 31 -7.88 -16.64 10.85
N SER A 32 -9.07 -16.02 10.92
CA SER A 32 -10.36 -16.71 11.04
C SER A 32 -10.92 -17.21 9.71
N MET A 33 -10.36 -16.82 8.57
CA MET A 33 -10.83 -17.19 7.24
C MET A 33 -10.29 -18.58 6.86
N ALA A 34 -11.16 -19.60 6.92
CA ALA A 34 -10.75 -20.99 6.71
C ALA A 34 -10.29 -21.28 5.27
N ASP A 35 -10.73 -20.47 4.32
CA ASP A 35 -10.54 -20.62 2.86
C ASP A 35 -9.47 -19.71 2.28
N VAL A 36 -8.87 -18.81 3.07
CA VAL A 36 -7.79 -17.91 2.64
C VAL A 36 -6.50 -18.23 3.39
N SER A 37 -5.37 -18.07 2.73
CA SER A 37 -4.04 -18.09 3.35
C SER A 37 -3.18 -16.96 2.80
N ILE A 38 -2.56 -16.18 3.70
CA ILE A 38 -1.68 -15.08 3.35
C ILE A 38 -0.22 -15.55 3.42
N LEU A 39 0.56 -15.19 2.41
CA LEU A 39 2.01 -15.32 2.40
C LEU A 39 2.63 -13.93 2.34
N ASN A 40 3.40 -13.56 3.34
CA ASN A 40 4.14 -12.31 3.40
C ASN A 40 5.53 -12.48 2.77
N CYS A 41 5.88 -11.63 1.80
CA CYS A 41 7.12 -11.72 1.05
C CYS A 41 7.79 -10.35 0.86
N PRO A 42 8.93 -10.07 1.52
CA PRO A 42 9.69 -8.84 1.27
C PRO A 42 10.41 -8.92 -0.07
N ALA A 43 10.34 -7.84 -0.82
CA ALA A 43 11.08 -7.69 -2.08
C ALA A 43 12.57 -7.36 -1.86
N GLU A 44 12.92 -6.81 -0.69
CA GLU A 44 14.26 -6.28 -0.38
C GLU A 44 14.76 -5.24 -1.41
N GLY A 45 13.82 -4.46 -1.93
CA GLY A 45 14.09 -3.40 -2.90
C GLY A 45 12.84 -2.60 -3.20
N ASN A 46 13.01 -1.38 -3.68
CA ASN A 46 11.91 -0.49 -4.00
C ASN A 46 11.17 -0.94 -5.27
N ILE A 47 10.00 -0.32 -5.50
CA ILE A 47 9.14 -0.66 -6.66
C ILE A 47 9.84 -0.44 -8.00
N TYR A 48 10.78 0.53 -8.13
CA TYR A 48 11.51 0.79 -9.36
C TYR A 48 12.44 -0.37 -9.74
N MET A 49 13.01 -1.08 -8.76
CA MET A 49 13.84 -2.27 -9.01
C MET A 49 12.99 -3.40 -9.59
N LEU A 50 11.83 -3.66 -8.99
CA LEU A 50 10.88 -4.66 -9.49
C LEU A 50 10.39 -4.30 -10.90
N TRP A 51 9.98 -3.06 -11.11
CA TRP A 51 9.55 -2.53 -12.39
C TRP A 51 10.59 -2.72 -13.48
N ASN A 52 11.83 -2.28 -13.21
CA ASN A 52 12.91 -2.40 -14.18
C ASN A 52 13.20 -3.84 -14.57
N ARG A 53 13.08 -4.76 -13.63
CA ARG A 53 13.34 -6.17 -13.90
C ARG A 53 12.25 -6.76 -14.79
N LEU A 54 10.98 -6.47 -14.53
CA LEU A 54 9.86 -6.90 -15.35
C LEU A 54 9.88 -6.26 -16.74
N LYS A 55 10.19 -4.96 -16.82
CA LYS A 55 10.21 -4.23 -18.09
C LYS A 55 11.32 -4.69 -19.04
N LYS A 56 12.40 -5.31 -18.54
CA LYS A 56 13.50 -5.82 -19.38
C LYS A 56 13.09 -6.93 -20.33
N ASP A 57 12.06 -7.67 -20.00
CA ASP A 57 11.53 -8.76 -20.81
C ASP A 57 10.06 -8.53 -21.22
N ASP A 58 9.66 -7.25 -21.32
CA ASP A 58 8.31 -6.85 -21.69
C ASP A 58 7.21 -7.53 -20.85
N PHE A 59 7.48 -7.74 -19.55
CA PHE A 59 6.57 -8.38 -18.58
C PHE A 59 6.23 -9.85 -18.90
N GLU A 60 7.07 -10.56 -19.65
CA GLU A 60 6.92 -12.00 -19.89
C GLU A 60 7.18 -12.82 -18.62
N THR A 61 8.12 -12.38 -17.77
CA THR A 61 8.37 -13.00 -16.46
C THR A 61 7.35 -12.50 -15.44
N ASN A 62 6.81 -13.40 -14.63
CA ASN A 62 5.88 -13.04 -13.58
C ASN A 62 6.59 -12.47 -12.33
N VAL A 63 5.84 -11.73 -11.52
CA VAL A 63 6.35 -11.05 -10.32
C VAL A 63 6.99 -12.04 -9.32
N VAL A 64 6.41 -13.22 -9.13
CA VAL A 64 6.91 -14.24 -8.17
C VAL A 64 8.31 -14.73 -8.55
N ASP A 65 8.55 -14.98 -9.82
CA ASP A 65 9.85 -15.45 -10.30
C ASP A 65 10.89 -14.32 -10.29
N VAL A 66 10.49 -13.11 -10.64
CA VAL A 66 11.36 -11.92 -10.51
C VAL A 66 11.78 -11.69 -9.05
N LEU A 67 10.87 -11.83 -8.08
CA LEU A 67 11.21 -11.71 -6.66
C LEU A 67 12.24 -12.74 -6.21
N LYS A 68 12.12 -14.00 -6.66
CA LYS A 68 13.12 -15.05 -6.35
C LYS A 68 14.49 -14.76 -6.91
N GLU A 69 14.57 -14.00 -8.01
CA GLU A 69 15.84 -13.56 -8.58
C GLU A 69 16.44 -12.36 -7.84
N MET A 70 15.59 -11.45 -7.36
CA MET A 70 16.02 -10.19 -6.74
C MET A 70 16.44 -10.36 -5.27
N SER A 71 15.74 -11.22 -4.52
CA SER A 71 15.87 -11.33 -3.05
C SER A 71 16.11 -12.77 -2.62
N MET A 72 17.16 -12.96 -1.81
CA MET A 72 17.44 -14.27 -1.20
C MET A 72 16.37 -14.64 -0.16
N VAL A 73 15.80 -13.66 0.54
CA VAL A 73 14.71 -13.89 1.49
C VAL A 73 13.43 -14.29 0.73
N ALA A 74 13.10 -13.60 -0.35
CA ALA A 74 11.98 -13.98 -1.20
C ALA A 74 12.17 -15.37 -1.81
N LYS A 75 13.36 -15.67 -2.29
CA LYS A 75 13.69 -16.99 -2.83
C LYS A 75 13.45 -18.13 -1.85
N GLU A 76 13.83 -17.95 -0.59
CA GLU A 76 13.59 -18.97 0.43
C GLU A 76 12.12 -19.06 0.83
N ARG A 77 11.42 -17.92 1.00
CA ARG A 77 9.98 -17.90 1.33
C ARG A 77 9.10 -18.48 0.21
N LEU A 78 9.50 -18.26 -1.03
CA LEU A 78 8.78 -18.73 -2.23
C LEU A 78 9.30 -20.07 -2.75
N LYS A 79 10.07 -20.80 -1.94
CA LYS A 79 10.60 -22.09 -2.31
C LYS A 79 9.47 -23.11 -2.56
N GLY A 80 9.44 -23.65 -3.78
CA GLY A 80 8.40 -24.58 -4.20
C GLY A 80 7.10 -23.92 -4.65
N GLU A 81 6.96 -22.60 -4.53
CA GLU A 81 5.80 -21.86 -4.99
C GLU A 81 5.98 -21.39 -6.45
N ARG A 82 4.90 -21.36 -7.19
CA ARG A 82 4.80 -20.81 -8.55
C ARG A 82 3.81 -19.65 -8.54
N ALA A 83 3.90 -18.73 -9.50
CA ALA A 83 2.94 -17.64 -9.64
C ALA A 83 1.48 -18.17 -9.71
N SER A 84 1.27 -19.27 -10.42
CA SER A 84 -0.04 -19.93 -10.54
C SER A 84 -0.61 -20.53 -9.24
N ASP A 85 0.18 -20.59 -8.18
CA ASP A 85 -0.27 -21.04 -6.87
C ASP A 85 -0.97 -19.92 -6.09
N PHE A 86 -0.76 -18.65 -6.47
CA PHE A 86 -1.41 -17.48 -5.88
C PHE A 86 -2.64 -17.08 -6.69
N SER A 87 -3.74 -16.87 -5.98
CA SER A 87 -4.99 -16.36 -6.56
C SER A 87 -4.97 -14.84 -6.71
N GLU A 88 -4.23 -14.17 -5.83
CA GLU A 88 -4.11 -12.71 -5.80
C GLU A 88 -2.71 -12.29 -5.34
N ILE A 89 -2.24 -11.19 -5.90
CA ILE A 89 -0.95 -10.57 -5.62
C ILE A 89 -1.20 -9.11 -5.27
N TYR A 90 -0.78 -8.69 -4.07
CA TYR A 90 -0.85 -7.30 -3.62
C TYR A 90 0.55 -6.77 -3.32
N LEU A 91 0.85 -5.58 -3.83
CA LEU A 91 2.14 -4.91 -3.78
C LEU A 91 2.00 -3.68 -2.89
N PHE A 92 2.73 -3.61 -1.78
CA PHE A 92 2.72 -2.49 -0.85
C PHE A 92 4.09 -1.82 -0.83
N PHE A 93 4.16 -0.61 -1.36
CA PHE A 93 5.42 0.12 -1.49
C PHE A 93 5.28 1.56 -1.00
N ASP A 94 6.42 2.16 -0.69
CA ASP A 94 6.51 3.54 -0.27
C ASP A 94 6.57 4.47 -1.50
N TYR A 95 6.12 5.71 -1.30
CA TYR A 95 6.31 6.77 -2.29
C TYR A 95 7.76 7.24 -2.28
N ASP A 96 8.56 6.67 -3.15
CA ASP A 96 9.97 7.01 -3.35
C ASP A 96 10.10 8.21 -4.29
N GLY A 97 9.59 9.36 -3.84
CA GLY A 97 9.63 10.61 -4.59
C GLY A 97 11.02 11.26 -4.66
N HIS A 98 12.03 10.64 -4.07
CA HIS A 98 13.40 11.13 -4.10
C HIS A 98 14.09 10.69 -5.39
N ASN A 99 14.63 11.65 -6.12
CA ASN A 99 15.34 11.44 -7.40
C ASN A 99 16.52 10.44 -7.29
N ASP A 100 17.04 10.19 -6.09
CA ASP A 100 18.19 9.31 -5.87
C ASP A 100 17.88 7.83 -6.10
N ASN A 101 16.61 7.43 -5.94
CA ASN A 101 16.18 6.05 -6.13
C ASN A 101 15.58 5.80 -7.54
N ILE A 102 15.30 6.86 -8.29
CA ILE A 102 14.78 6.73 -9.66
C ILE A 102 15.95 6.47 -10.61
N PRO A 103 15.93 5.39 -11.40
CA PRO A 103 16.95 5.15 -12.42
C PRO A 103 17.06 6.34 -13.38
N LYS A 104 18.31 6.69 -13.74
CA LYS A 104 18.59 7.89 -14.56
C LYS A 104 17.80 7.95 -15.88
N GLU A 105 17.50 6.80 -16.46
CA GLU A 105 16.70 6.68 -17.68
C GLU A 105 15.23 7.12 -17.53
N TYR A 106 14.76 7.22 -16.27
CA TYR A 106 13.38 7.59 -15.93
C TYR A 106 13.26 9.03 -15.41
N LEU A 107 14.35 9.73 -15.26
CA LEU A 107 14.31 11.13 -14.82
C LEU A 107 13.42 11.97 -15.75
N GLY A 108 12.47 12.69 -15.19
CA GLY A 108 11.52 13.52 -15.94
C GLY A 108 10.35 12.76 -16.59
N LYS A 109 10.24 11.44 -16.37
CA LYS A 109 9.10 10.64 -16.80
C LYS A 109 8.17 10.32 -15.63
N ASP A 110 6.90 10.13 -15.92
CA ASP A 110 5.90 9.72 -14.94
C ASP A 110 5.85 8.19 -14.77
N ILE A 111 6.94 7.64 -14.26
CA ILE A 111 7.07 6.18 -14.14
C ILE A 111 6.14 5.61 -13.10
N LEU A 112 5.85 6.33 -12.02
CA LEU A 112 4.91 5.84 -11.00
C LEU A 112 3.49 5.73 -11.55
N GLY A 113 3.07 6.67 -12.41
CA GLY A 113 1.79 6.55 -13.14
C GLY A 113 1.77 5.33 -14.07
N GLU A 114 2.87 5.07 -14.82
CA GLU A 114 2.99 3.85 -15.64
C GLU A 114 2.91 2.57 -14.78
N MET A 115 3.57 2.54 -13.61
CA MET A 115 3.52 1.40 -12.69
C MET A 115 2.11 1.14 -12.17
N LEU A 116 1.41 2.18 -11.73
CA LEU A 116 0.04 2.07 -11.21
C LEU A 116 -0.94 1.59 -12.27
N GLY A 117 -0.78 2.05 -13.52
CA GLY A 117 -1.56 1.55 -14.65
C GLY A 117 -1.24 0.10 -15.05
N THR A 118 -0.02 -0.38 -14.78
CA THR A 118 0.41 -1.76 -15.09
C THR A 118 0.07 -2.73 -13.96
N PHE A 119 0.33 -2.33 -12.71
CA PHE A 119 0.01 -3.12 -11.51
C PHE A 119 -1.37 -2.73 -10.96
N ASN A 120 -2.41 -2.94 -11.74
CA ASN A 120 -3.79 -2.56 -11.42
C ASN A 120 -4.73 -3.75 -11.20
N ASN A 121 -4.23 -5.00 -11.35
CA ASN A 121 -5.02 -6.22 -11.26
C ASN A 121 -4.30 -7.27 -10.40
N GLU A 122 -4.91 -7.62 -9.28
CA GLU A 122 -4.39 -8.59 -8.30
C GLU A 122 -4.27 -10.02 -8.86
N THR A 123 -4.99 -10.35 -9.92
CA THR A 123 -4.98 -11.70 -10.53
C THR A 123 -3.96 -11.86 -11.65
N GLU A 124 -3.30 -10.78 -12.04
CA GLU A 124 -2.31 -10.75 -13.13
C GLU A 124 -0.90 -10.43 -12.60
N LEU A 125 -0.42 -9.23 -12.87
CA LEU A 125 0.91 -8.77 -12.40
C LEU A 125 0.90 -8.34 -10.93
N GLY A 126 -0.27 -8.21 -10.33
CA GLY A 126 -0.49 -7.73 -8.98
C GLY A 126 -1.10 -6.34 -8.94
N LYS A 127 -1.66 -5.96 -7.78
CA LYS A 127 -2.25 -4.67 -7.52
C LYS A 127 -1.37 -3.85 -6.59
N LEU A 128 -0.94 -2.68 -7.06
CA LEU A 128 0.00 -1.80 -6.36
C LEU A 128 -0.74 -0.82 -5.45
N TYR A 129 -0.28 -0.74 -4.22
CA TYR A 129 -0.70 0.20 -3.20
C TYR A 129 0.50 1.03 -2.74
N ILE A 130 0.42 2.34 -2.92
CA ILE A 130 1.48 3.28 -2.54
C ILE A 130 1.10 4.03 -1.27
N SER A 131 1.98 3.97 -0.27
CA SER A 131 1.86 4.77 0.95
C SER A 131 2.61 6.09 0.83
N TYR A 132 1.93 7.19 1.13
CA TYR A 132 2.46 8.55 1.04
C TYR A 132 2.75 9.12 2.44
N PRO A 133 4.00 9.42 2.80
CA PRO A 133 5.23 9.14 2.05
C PRO A 133 5.69 7.69 2.17
N MET A 134 5.27 6.96 3.20
CA MET A 134 5.74 5.61 3.50
C MET A 134 4.79 4.87 4.43
N VAL A 135 4.99 3.56 4.59
CA VAL A 135 4.14 2.68 5.40
C VAL A 135 4.04 3.13 6.85
N GLU A 136 5.10 3.73 7.41
CA GLU A 136 5.08 4.28 8.77
C GLU A 136 4.06 5.38 8.99
N SER A 137 3.48 5.97 7.92
CA SER A 137 2.40 6.95 8.02
C SER A 137 1.15 6.40 8.75
N ILE A 138 1.01 5.09 8.85
CA ILE A 138 -0.02 4.46 9.68
C ILE A 138 0.09 4.86 11.16
N LYS A 139 1.26 5.20 11.64
CA LYS A 139 1.47 5.65 13.04
C LYS A 139 0.84 7.00 13.35
N GLU A 140 0.45 7.75 12.34
CA GLU A 140 -0.26 9.01 12.49
C GLU A 140 -1.79 8.87 12.59
N ILE A 141 -2.29 7.66 12.77
CA ILE A 141 -3.73 7.41 12.91
C ILE A 141 -4.36 8.33 13.95
N ASP A 142 -3.75 8.52 15.10
CA ASP A 142 -4.25 9.42 16.16
C ASP A 142 -4.39 10.87 15.69
N VAL A 143 -3.44 11.33 14.89
CA VAL A 143 -3.48 12.67 14.30
C VAL A 143 -4.49 12.71 13.17
N LEU A 144 -4.57 11.64 12.36
CA LEU A 144 -5.54 11.49 11.28
C LEU A 144 -6.98 11.47 11.80
N THR A 145 -7.24 10.82 12.92
CA THR A 145 -8.59 10.77 13.52
C THR A 145 -9.00 12.09 14.15
N ARG A 146 -8.05 12.87 14.70
CA ARG A 146 -8.35 14.19 15.32
C ARG A 146 -8.49 15.31 14.30
N ASP A 147 -7.62 15.36 13.30
CA ASP A 147 -7.65 16.40 12.27
C ASP A 147 -7.12 15.90 10.92
N TYR A 148 -7.89 14.99 10.31
CA TYR A 148 -7.53 14.41 9.00
C TYR A 148 -7.34 15.46 7.89
N LYS A 149 -7.73 16.73 8.12
CA LYS A 149 -7.63 17.82 7.12
C LYS A 149 -6.23 18.45 7.03
N LYS A 150 -5.37 18.28 8.04
CA LYS A 150 -4.14 19.10 8.18
C LYS A 150 -2.82 18.36 7.92
N LEU A 151 -2.85 17.10 7.49
CA LEU A 151 -1.62 16.34 7.32
C LEU A 151 -1.04 16.50 5.92
N TYR A 152 -0.16 17.47 5.80
CA TYR A 152 0.68 17.69 4.63
C TYR A 152 2.14 17.69 5.05
N LEU A 153 2.99 17.18 4.17
CA LEU A 153 4.43 17.13 4.33
C LEU A 153 5.08 17.85 3.16
N SER A 154 6.10 18.69 3.43
CA SER A 154 6.96 19.18 2.34
C SER A 154 7.77 18.03 1.77
N LEU A 155 7.96 17.99 0.45
CA LEU A 155 8.80 16.98 -0.19
C LEU A 155 10.23 17.00 0.34
N ASP A 156 10.74 18.15 0.74
CA ASP A 156 12.08 18.30 1.31
C ASP A 156 12.21 17.66 2.71
N GLU A 157 11.08 17.40 3.39
CA GLU A 157 11.05 16.80 4.73
C GLU A 157 10.84 15.28 4.70
N ILE A 158 10.58 14.67 3.54
CA ILE A 158 10.31 13.23 3.43
C ILE A 158 11.46 12.40 4.01
N SER A 159 12.72 12.76 3.75
CA SER A 159 13.89 12.05 4.28
C SER A 159 13.96 12.02 5.81
N ASN A 160 13.41 13.04 6.48
CA ASN A 160 13.38 13.18 7.93
C ASN A 160 12.06 12.69 8.55
N TYR A 161 11.12 12.27 7.73
CA TYR A 161 9.78 11.92 8.17
C TYR A 161 9.79 10.84 9.27
N LYS A 162 10.56 9.77 9.11
CA LYS A 162 10.70 8.70 10.12
C LYS A 162 11.12 9.24 11.51
N HIS A 163 11.97 10.25 11.55
CA HIS A 163 12.49 10.81 12.79
C HIS A 163 11.49 11.74 13.50
N SER A 164 10.55 12.33 12.76
CA SER A 164 9.59 13.29 13.31
C SER A 164 8.43 12.64 14.09
N PHE A 165 8.17 11.33 13.90
CA PHE A 165 7.02 10.62 14.48
C PHE A 165 7.21 10.03 15.85
N PHE A 166 8.43 9.60 16.19
CA PHE A 166 8.70 8.74 17.35
C PHE A 166 8.23 9.30 18.70
N SER A 167 7.81 10.55 18.76
CA SER A 167 7.36 11.21 19.97
C SER A 167 5.85 11.46 20.07
N ARG A 168 5.04 11.07 19.06
CA ARG A 168 3.68 11.60 18.94
C ARG A 168 2.55 10.58 19.03
N THR A 169 2.82 9.26 18.93
CA THR A 169 1.76 8.27 18.82
C THR A 169 1.95 7.09 19.77
N ASP A 170 0.83 6.55 20.28
CA ASP A 170 0.79 5.29 21.02
C ASP A 170 1.03 4.07 20.10
N PHE A 171 0.99 4.26 18.77
CA PHE A 171 1.20 3.22 17.74
C PHE A 171 2.66 2.89 17.46
N ASN A 172 3.51 2.90 18.46
CA ASN A 172 4.93 2.58 18.27
C ASN A 172 5.20 1.10 18.01
N LYS A 173 4.22 0.22 18.24
CA LYS A 173 4.36 -1.22 18.06
C LYS A 173 3.22 -1.76 17.20
N TYR A 174 3.54 -2.19 15.99
CA TYR A 174 2.57 -2.77 15.06
C TYR A 174 1.84 -4.00 15.63
N GLU A 175 2.50 -4.75 16.51
CA GLU A 175 1.94 -5.94 17.14
C GLU A 175 0.77 -5.63 18.11
N HIS A 176 0.58 -4.35 18.47
CA HIS A 176 -0.49 -3.90 19.36
C HIS A 176 -1.67 -3.26 18.62
N ILE A 177 -1.64 -3.20 17.29
CA ILE A 177 -2.76 -2.72 16.50
C ILE A 177 -3.85 -3.79 16.52
N ASP A 178 -4.96 -3.51 17.17
CA ASP A 178 -6.14 -4.39 17.19
C ASP A 178 -7.16 -3.97 16.09
N GLU A 179 -8.27 -4.67 16.05
CA GLU A 179 -9.33 -4.41 15.07
C GLU A 179 -9.89 -2.99 15.19
N GLU A 180 -10.04 -2.46 16.42
CA GLU A 180 -10.57 -1.10 16.60
C GLU A 180 -9.63 -0.04 16.04
N HIS A 181 -8.34 -0.23 16.23
CA HIS A 181 -7.31 0.63 15.65
C HIS A 181 -7.32 0.57 14.11
N TRP A 182 -7.46 -0.62 13.53
CA TRP A 182 -7.58 -0.78 12.09
C TRP A 182 -8.85 -0.13 11.53
N LEU A 183 -10.00 -0.27 12.22
CA LEU A 183 -11.23 0.40 11.79
C LEU A 183 -11.08 1.92 11.83
N ALA A 184 -10.44 2.47 12.87
CA ALA A 184 -10.13 3.90 12.96
C ALA A 184 -9.19 4.36 11.84
N ALA A 185 -8.18 3.55 11.49
CA ALA A 185 -7.28 3.81 10.38
C ALA A 185 -8.01 3.83 9.03
N CYS A 186 -8.93 2.89 8.82
CA CYS A 186 -9.76 2.84 7.61
C CYS A 186 -10.67 4.07 7.49
N ASP A 187 -11.31 4.47 8.59
CA ASP A 187 -12.17 5.67 8.62
C ASP A 187 -11.37 6.94 8.33
N ALA A 188 -10.21 7.11 8.96
CA ALA A 188 -9.33 8.24 8.72
C ALA A 188 -8.82 8.25 7.27
N SER A 189 -8.41 7.10 6.71
CA SER A 189 -7.86 6.99 5.36
C SER A 189 -8.91 7.27 4.28
N ARG A 190 -10.16 6.78 4.42
CA ARG A 190 -11.24 7.10 3.48
C ARG A 190 -11.60 8.58 3.49
N LYS A 191 -11.65 9.20 4.68
CA LYS A 191 -11.87 10.65 4.82
C LYS A 191 -10.75 11.44 4.16
N ARG A 192 -9.52 10.97 4.35
CA ARG A 192 -8.32 11.58 3.77
C ARG A 192 -8.28 11.46 2.26
N ALA A 193 -8.60 10.28 1.72
CA ALA A 193 -8.69 10.05 0.28
C ALA A 193 -9.77 10.95 -0.34
N SER A 194 -10.93 11.08 0.30
CA SER A 194 -11.99 12.01 -0.15
C SER A 194 -11.51 13.46 -0.22
N LEU A 195 -10.77 13.89 0.80
CA LEU A 195 -10.22 15.24 0.84
C LEU A 195 -9.15 15.45 -0.25
N LEU A 196 -8.29 14.47 -0.45
CA LEU A 196 -7.24 14.50 -1.48
C LEU A 196 -7.82 14.76 -2.87
N VAL A 197 -8.91 14.09 -3.23
CA VAL A 197 -9.57 14.26 -4.52
C VAL A 197 -10.59 15.41 -4.53
N GLN A 198 -10.57 16.25 -3.50
CA GLN A 198 -11.44 17.43 -3.38
C GLN A 198 -12.95 17.10 -3.46
N TYR A 199 -13.34 15.94 -2.98
CA TYR A 199 -14.73 15.56 -2.89
C TYR A 199 -15.45 16.43 -1.84
N ASN A 200 -16.61 16.95 -2.15
CA ASN A 200 -17.31 17.93 -1.30
C ASN A 200 -17.73 17.42 0.09
N SER A 201 -17.75 16.09 0.26
CA SER A 201 -18.07 15.41 1.52
C SER A 201 -17.18 14.18 1.69
N VAL A 202 -17.39 13.39 2.74
CA VAL A 202 -16.78 12.06 2.82
C VAL A 202 -17.46 11.16 1.79
N CYS A 203 -16.68 10.47 0.95
CA CYS A 203 -17.20 9.66 -0.14
C CYS A 203 -18.05 8.48 0.36
N THR A 204 -19.00 8.07 -0.46
CA THR A 204 -19.75 6.81 -0.31
C THR A 204 -18.88 5.63 -0.75
N TYR A 205 -19.28 4.40 -0.41
CA TYR A 205 -18.61 3.19 -0.89
C TYR A 205 -18.58 3.12 -2.42
N ASP A 206 -19.69 3.37 -3.06
CA ASP A 206 -19.82 3.36 -4.52
C ASP A 206 -18.84 4.33 -5.19
N TYR A 207 -18.75 5.56 -4.67
CA TYR A 207 -17.77 6.52 -5.17
C TYR A 207 -16.34 6.06 -4.94
N PHE A 208 -16.04 5.52 -3.75
CA PHE A 208 -14.72 5.03 -3.39
C PHE A 208 -14.24 3.95 -4.37
N ILE A 209 -15.04 2.90 -4.58
CA ILE A 209 -14.61 1.76 -5.38
C ILE A 209 -14.43 2.08 -6.87
N HIS A 210 -15.20 3.05 -7.40
CA HIS A 210 -15.17 3.40 -8.81
C HIS A 210 -14.23 4.58 -9.14
N ASN A 211 -13.90 5.44 -8.15
CA ASN A 211 -13.22 6.71 -8.42
C ASN A 211 -11.96 6.95 -7.56
N LEU A 212 -11.68 6.12 -6.55
CA LEU A 212 -10.54 6.32 -5.66
C LEU A 212 -9.54 5.14 -5.70
N ASN A 213 -9.30 4.60 -6.91
CA ASN A 213 -8.22 3.64 -7.10
C ASN A 213 -6.85 4.30 -6.90
N GLN A 214 -5.79 3.49 -6.81
CA GLN A 214 -4.44 3.98 -6.53
C GLN A 214 -3.90 4.92 -7.61
N GLU A 215 -4.29 4.73 -8.88
CA GLU A 215 -3.89 5.59 -10.00
C GLU A 215 -4.54 6.97 -9.87
N GLU A 216 -5.84 7.05 -9.62
CA GLU A 216 -6.54 8.31 -9.40
C GLU A 216 -6.00 9.07 -8.18
N LEU A 217 -5.78 8.37 -7.06
CA LEU A 217 -5.17 8.98 -5.88
C LEU A 217 -3.80 9.58 -6.19
N TYR A 218 -2.98 8.90 -6.98
CA TYR A 218 -1.68 9.42 -7.42
C TYR A 218 -1.82 10.64 -8.34
N ILE A 219 -2.74 10.62 -9.30
CA ILE A 219 -3.00 11.75 -10.19
C ILE A 219 -3.35 13.00 -9.37
N TYR A 220 -4.21 12.88 -8.37
CA TYR A 220 -4.56 13.98 -7.47
C TYR A 220 -3.39 14.42 -6.58
N GLN A 221 -2.60 13.48 -6.01
CA GLN A 221 -1.37 13.80 -5.28
C GLN A 221 -0.44 14.63 -6.15
N LYS A 222 -0.15 14.14 -7.35
CA LYS A 222 0.77 14.77 -8.29
C LYS A 222 0.31 16.17 -8.68
N ASN A 223 -0.94 16.28 -9.15
CA ASN A 223 -1.41 17.53 -9.75
C ASN A 223 -1.72 18.61 -8.71
N ASN A 224 -2.29 18.24 -7.56
CA ASN A 224 -2.77 19.23 -6.59
C ASN A 224 -1.74 19.58 -5.52
N TYR A 225 -0.78 18.70 -5.24
CA TYR A 225 0.16 18.88 -4.13
C TYR A 225 1.61 18.87 -4.59
N ILE A 226 2.05 17.81 -5.27
CA ILE A 226 3.47 17.63 -5.63
C ILE A 226 3.91 18.72 -6.62
N CYS A 227 3.23 18.82 -7.76
CA CYS A 227 3.62 19.77 -8.82
C CYS A 227 3.29 21.23 -8.48
N ASN A 228 2.23 21.48 -7.73
CA ASN A 228 1.75 22.82 -7.46
C ASN A 228 2.23 23.43 -6.13
N GLY A 229 2.70 22.63 -5.18
CA GLY A 229 2.99 23.12 -3.84
C GLY A 229 4.24 22.54 -3.19
N ASN A 230 4.98 21.66 -3.86
CA ASN A 230 6.08 20.92 -3.24
C ASN A 230 5.64 20.20 -1.95
N LEU A 231 4.37 19.74 -1.92
CA LEU A 231 3.71 19.12 -0.78
C LEU A 231 3.28 17.70 -1.12
N LEU A 232 3.13 16.88 -0.09
CA LEU A 232 2.59 15.54 -0.14
C LEU A 232 1.43 15.45 0.87
N CYS A 233 0.27 15.00 0.43
CA CYS A 233 -0.81 14.64 1.35
C CYS A 233 -0.51 13.26 1.94
N ILE A 234 -0.31 13.19 3.26
CA ILE A 234 0.00 11.94 3.93
C ILE A 234 -1.20 10.99 3.86
N LEU A 235 -1.01 9.82 3.26
CA LEU A 235 -2.05 8.81 3.07
C LEU A 235 -1.45 7.42 3.10
N ASN A 236 -1.88 6.59 4.05
CA ASN A 236 -1.47 5.19 4.11
C ASN A 236 -2.37 4.32 3.23
N SER A 237 -1.79 3.51 2.39
CA SER A 237 -2.53 2.67 1.45
C SER A 237 -3.05 1.36 2.05
N VAL A 238 -2.47 0.88 3.15
CA VAL A 238 -2.87 -0.40 3.76
C VAL A 238 -4.32 -0.39 4.26
N PRO A 239 -4.82 0.68 4.94
CA PRO A 239 -6.24 0.77 5.28
C PRO A 239 -7.17 0.87 4.05
N LEU A 240 -6.70 1.51 2.96
CA LEU A 240 -7.47 1.57 1.72
C LEU A 240 -7.60 0.19 1.07
N PHE A 241 -6.54 -0.62 1.12
CA PHE A 241 -6.59 -2.03 0.73
C PHE A 241 -7.66 -2.80 1.51
N LEU A 242 -7.76 -2.64 2.84
CA LEU A 242 -8.78 -3.31 3.65
C LEU A 242 -10.19 -2.93 3.21
N LEU A 243 -10.46 -1.64 2.97
CA LEU A 243 -11.76 -1.14 2.50
C LEU A 243 -12.15 -1.72 1.14
N GLU A 244 -11.17 -1.92 0.26
CA GLU A 244 -11.39 -2.49 -1.05
C GLU A 244 -11.54 -4.02 -1.00
N TYR A 245 -10.68 -4.71 -0.23
CA TYR A 245 -10.67 -6.16 -0.13
C TYR A 245 -11.93 -6.73 0.51
N PHE A 246 -12.37 -6.14 1.63
CA PHE A 246 -13.54 -6.59 2.37
C PHE A 246 -14.85 -5.94 1.91
N GLN A 247 -14.81 -5.03 0.97
CA GLN A 247 -15.96 -4.47 0.27
C GLN A 247 -16.98 -3.74 1.17
N GLU A 248 -18.24 -3.67 0.70
CA GLU A 248 -19.29 -2.84 1.29
C GLU A 248 -19.65 -3.23 2.73
N ASP A 249 -19.62 -4.50 3.07
CA ASP A 249 -19.95 -4.95 4.43
C ASP A 249 -18.95 -4.38 5.45
N PHE A 250 -17.66 -4.41 5.12
CA PHE A 250 -16.62 -3.84 5.96
C PHE A 250 -16.68 -2.31 5.99
N TRP A 251 -16.94 -1.69 4.83
CA TRP A 251 -17.17 -0.25 4.78
C TRP A 251 -18.28 0.20 5.72
N ASN A 252 -19.38 -0.53 5.77
CA ASN A 252 -20.51 -0.24 6.66
C ASN A 252 -20.11 -0.34 8.13
N ILE A 253 -19.30 -1.34 8.51
CA ILE A 253 -18.73 -1.46 9.86
C ILE A 253 -17.87 -0.24 10.21
N VAL A 254 -16.97 0.16 9.30
CA VAL A 254 -16.08 1.32 9.49
C VAL A 254 -16.86 2.62 9.64
N THR A 255 -17.98 2.78 8.93
CA THR A 255 -18.75 4.03 8.91
C THR A 255 -19.82 4.12 9.99
N ALA A 256 -20.18 3.01 10.63
CA ALA A 256 -21.17 2.97 11.72
C ALA A 256 -20.63 3.47 13.07
N LYS A 257 -19.31 3.68 13.18
CA LYS A 257 -18.63 4.23 14.36
C LYS A 257 -18.50 5.75 14.27
#